data_9303be4d79f0d113e507b24611afe3ca
#
_entry.id   9303be4d79f0d113e507b24611afe3ca
#
_cell.length_a   1.000
_cell.length_b   1.000
_cell.length_c   1.000
_cell.angle_alpha   90.00
_cell.angle_beta   90.00
_cell.angle_gamma   90.00
#
_symmetry.space_group_name_H-M   'P 1'
#
loop_
_entity.id
_entity.type
_entity.pdbx_description
1 polymer ?
#
loop_
_entity_poly.entity_id
_entity_poly.type
_entity_poly.pdbx_seq_one_letter_code
_entity_poly.pdbx_strand_id
1 'polypeptide(L)'
;TQIRDIVEEATLGEELNRRGRQFQELEDEISKIEGMMADPGFYDGEWQSAMDRYQELQSLMARSGGGDVAGHAQEILKALDLAHHSIDIPLSSLSGGERAKVALARQLVGLREIDVFFLDEPTNHLDFQTLDWLERFLNTFEGALLIVSHDRYFLDRVCNNIVEVQDAHLKGYSGNYTSFLHQKELFLQTLQDRIEKTQKEVKRLLGAMQSMKRANKYDKSVSQKHVMISRAQRELKWLKTLKPRQRQSLKFNLKSIEKSSLEVLDFHNAKFSFQDLNRPIINGLEVGIRRGQKIGIVGPNGAGKTTLLRLITGEIQLDSGSIDIRPGV
;
A
#
# COMPACT_ATOMS: atom_id res chain seq x y z
N THR A 1 10.19 -2.32 -2.91
CA THR A 1 11.09 -3.40 -2.48
C THR A 1 10.25 -4.41 -1.74
N GLN A 2 10.13 -5.62 -2.26
CA GLN A 2 9.39 -6.70 -1.60
C GLN A 2 10.26 -7.28 -0.47
N ILE A 3 9.63 -7.89 0.53
CA ILE A 3 10.29 -8.62 1.65
C ILE A 3 11.37 -9.62 1.18
N ARG A 4 11.34 -10.00 -0.09
CA ARG A 4 12.28 -10.91 -0.75
C ARG A 4 13.74 -10.42 -0.83
N ASP A 5 14.00 -9.14 -0.57
CA ASP A 5 15.33 -8.53 -0.67
C ASP A 5 16.10 -8.52 0.67
N ILE A 6 15.54 -9.10 1.73
CA ILE A 6 16.19 -9.22 3.04
C ILE A 6 17.09 -10.45 3.04
N VAL A 7 18.36 -10.26 3.33
CA VAL A 7 19.32 -11.37 3.52
C VAL A 7 19.06 -11.98 4.90
N GLU A 8 18.50 -13.19 4.95
CA GLU A 8 18.10 -13.85 6.20
C GLU A 8 19.27 -14.06 7.20
N GLU A 9 20.49 -14.12 6.71
CA GLU A 9 21.70 -14.29 7.52
C GLU A 9 22.23 -12.96 8.10
N ALA A 10 21.74 -11.81 7.64
CA ALA A 10 22.17 -10.50 8.10
C ALA A 10 21.59 -10.17 9.48
N THR A 11 22.30 -9.35 10.26
CA THR A 11 21.77 -8.77 11.50
C THR A 11 20.91 -7.55 11.23
N LEU A 12 20.09 -7.14 12.22
CA LEU A 12 19.28 -5.93 12.16
C LEU A 12 20.13 -4.69 11.87
N GLY A 13 21.28 -4.56 12.56
CA GLY A 13 22.22 -3.45 12.36
C GLY A 13 22.87 -3.45 10.98
N GLU A 14 23.23 -4.62 10.47
CA GLU A 14 23.80 -4.75 9.13
C GLU A 14 22.83 -4.35 8.02
N GLU A 15 21.56 -4.68 8.17
CA GLU A 15 20.55 -4.36 7.17
C GLU A 15 20.22 -2.86 7.17
N LEU A 16 20.15 -2.23 8.34
CA LEU A 16 19.93 -0.79 8.46
C LEU A 16 21.14 0.02 7.99
N ASN A 17 22.35 -0.44 8.34
CA ASN A 17 23.60 0.20 7.94
C ASN A 17 24.04 -0.12 6.50
N ARG A 18 23.26 -0.88 5.74
CA ARG A 18 23.62 -1.23 4.36
C ARG A 18 23.78 0.01 3.47
N ARG A 19 22.98 1.06 3.70
CA ARG A 19 23.19 2.37 3.08
C ARG A 19 24.33 3.15 3.74
N GLY A 20 24.47 3.07 5.06
CA GLY A 20 25.57 3.71 5.77
C GLY A 20 26.95 3.17 5.32
N ARG A 21 27.06 1.90 4.94
CA ARG A 21 28.29 1.32 4.37
C ARG A 21 28.62 1.92 2.99
N GLN A 22 27.64 2.11 2.14
CA GLN A 22 27.84 2.81 0.86
C GLN A 22 28.35 4.25 1.08
N PHE A 23 27.88 4.87 2.15
CA PHE A 23 28.31 6.21 2.57
C PHE A 23 29.77 6.19 3.04
N GLN A 24 30.10 5.23 3.88
CA GLN A 24 31.44 5.06 4.42
C GLN A 24 32.47 4.71 3.32
N GLU A 25 32.07 3.90 2.35
CA GLU A 25 32.88 3.62 1.15
C GLU A 25 33.14 4.88 0.32
N LEU A 26 32.14 5.79 0.20
CA LEU A 26 32.33 7.08 -0.46
C LEU A 26 33.26 8.03 0.34
N GLU A 27 33.12 8.09 1.68
CA GLU A 27 34.02 8.85 2.56
C GLU A 27 35.45 8.33 2.49
N ASP A 28 35.62 7.01 2.51
CA ASP A 28 36.93 6.38 2.38
C ASP A 28 37.58 6.65 1.02
N GLU A 29 36.77 6.66 -0.07
CA GLU A 29 37.26 6.97 -1.42
C GLU A 29 37.62 8.46 -1.53
N ILE A 30 36.83 9.36 -0.97
CA ILE A 30 37.14 10.81 -0.89
C ILE A 30 38.45 11.03 -0.11
N SER A 31 38.58 10.42 1.08
CA SER A 31 39.77 10.54 1.91
C SER A 31 41.04 10.01 1.20
N LYS A 32 40.92 8.92 0.43
CA LYS A 32 42.01 8.43 -0.40
C LYS A 32 42.43 9.42 -1.47
N ILE A 33 41.47 10.01 -2.18
CA ILE A 33 41.76 11.03 -3.21
C ILE A 33 42.38 12.28 -2.58
N GLU A 34 41.89 12.73 -1.43
CA GLU A 34 42.47 13.84 -0.66
C GLU A 34 43.91 13.53 -0.24
N GLY A 35 44.16 12.29 0.23
CA GLY A 35 45.54 11.85 0.54
C GLY A 35 46.47 11.81 -0.65
N MET A 36 45.95 11.37 -1.81
CA MET A 36 46.75 11.40 -3.07
C MET A 36 47.03 12.81 -3.53
N MET A 37 46.06 13.72 -3.44
CA MET A 37 46.18 15.15 -3.80
C MET A 37 47.13 15.90 -2.85
N ALA A 38 47.33 15.46 -1.63
CA ALA A 38 48.25 16.02 -0.65
C ALA A 38 49.71 15.59 -0.86
N ASP A 39 49.99 14.57 -1.69
CA ASP A 39 51.36 14.09 -1.97
C ASP A 39 52.08 15.07 -2.94
N PRO A 40 53.21 15.68 -2.55
CA PRO A 40 54.01 16.55 -3.42
C PRO A 40 54.52 15.87 -4.72
N GLY A 41 54.51 14.54 -4.77
CA GLY A 41 54.87 13.74 -5.94
C GLY A 41 53.77 13.54 -6.96
N PHE A 42 52.54 13.95 -6.65
CA PHE A 42 51.36 13.77 -7.48
C PHE A 42 51.23 14.89 -8.52
N TYR A 43 52.01 14.78 -9.61
CA TYR A 43 52.05 15.80 -10.67
C TYR A 43 51.80 15.21 -12.06
N ASP A 44 51.05 16.03 -12.85
CA ASP A 44 50.83 15.99 -14.30
C ASP A 44 50.07 14.79 -14.89
N GLY A 45 48.85 14.99 -15.27
CA GLY A 45 47.96 14.12 -16.03
C GLY A 45 46.91 13.42 -15.19
N GLU A 46 47.22 13.06 -13.96
CA GLU A 46 46.27 12.37 -13.05
C GLU A 46 45.50 13.36 -12.16
N TRP A 47 45.98 14.60 -11.98
CA TRP A 47 45.33 15.62 -11.15
C TRP A 47 43.93 15.98 -11.62
N GLN A 48 43.73 16.16 -12.93
CA GLN A 48 42.44 16.52 -13.47
C GLN A 48 41.42 15.38 -13.27
N SER A 49 41.83 14.15 -13.51
CA SER A 49 40.97 13.00 -13.32
C SER A 49 40.64 12.74 -11.84
N ALA A 50 41.57 12.98 -10.93
CA ALA A 50 41.35 12.91 -9.49
C ALA A 50 40.39 14.02 -9.02
N MET A 51 40.54 15.23 -9.52
CA MET A 51 39.66 16.34 -9.21
C MET A 51 38.25 16.13 -9.74
N ASP A 52 38.09 15.62 -10.97
CA ASP A 52 36.80 15.32 -11.55
C ASP A 52 36.10 14.22 -10.73
N ARG A 53 36.85 13.17 -10.34
CA ARG A 53 36.32 12.11 -9.46
C ARG A 53 35.96 12.60 -8.07
N TYR A 54 36.79 13.47 -7.48
CA TYR A 54 36.51 14.12 -6.20
C TYR A 54 35.23 14.94 -6.23
N GLN A 55 35.05 15.75 -7.28
CA GLN A 55 33.82 16.55 -7.46
C GLN A 55 32.58 15.65 -7.67
N GLU A 56 32.71 14.56 -8.43
CA GLU A 56 31.66 13.57 -8.59
C GLU A 56 31.28 12.94 -7.25
N LEU A 57 32.27 12.48 -6.48
CA LEU A 57 32.05 11.88 -5.15
C LEU A 57 31.49 12.89 -4.15
N GLN A 58 31.99 14.12 -4.13
CA GLN A 58 31.41 15.19 -3.31
C GLN A 58 29.95 15.48 -3.69
N SER A 59 29.63 15.49 -4.99
CA SER A 59 28.26 15.70 -5.45
C SER A 59 27.35 14.53 -5.06
N LEU A 60 27.87 13.28 -5.13
CA LEU A 60 27.20 12.09 -4.64
C LEU A 60 27.02 12.14 -3.12
N MET A 61 28.05 12.55 -2.39
CA MET A 61 28.01 12.67 -0.94
C MET A 61 27.05 13.78 -0.49
N ALA A 62 27.04 14.94 -1.16
CA ALA A 62 26.08 16.01 -0.92
C ALA A 62 24.64 15.59 -1.23
N ARG A 63 24.43 14.74 -2.22
CA ARG A 63 23.12 14.17 -2.56
C ARG A 63 22.72 13.02 -1.64
N SER A 64 23.68 12.36 -1.00
CA SER A 64 23.44 11.22 -0.10
C SER A 64 23.33 11.63 1.38
N GLY A 65 23.43 12.95 1.72
CA GLY A 65 23.25 13.63 3.00
C GLY A 65 24.07 13.09 4.15
N GLY A 66 25.20 13.63 4.28
CA GLY A 66 26.14 13.41 5.37
C GLY A 66 25.64 13.74 6.78
N GLY A 67 24.41 13.35 7.11
CA GLY A 67 23.78 13.59 8.41
C GLY A 67 23.66 12.32 9.23
N ASP A 68 23.41 12.47 10.51
CA ASP A 68 23.27 11.44 11.55
C ASP A 68 22.33 10.27 11.14
N VAL A 69 22.81 9.39 10.24
CA VAL A 69 22.10 8.20 9.77
C VAL A 69 21.79 7.27 10.96
N ALA A 70 22.69 7.21 11.95
CA ALA A 70 22.55 6.35 13.11
C ALA A 70 21.44 6.85 14.06
N GLY A 71 21.35 8.16 14.31
CA GLY A 71 20.28 8.74 15.12
C GLY A 71 18.91 8.56 14.47
N HIS A 72 18.83 8.78 13.17
CA HIS A 72 17.60 8.55 12.40
C HIS A 72 17.17 7.06 12.39
N ALA A 73 18.12 6.14 12.24
CA ALA A 73 17.82 4.71 12.29
C ALA A 73 17.22 4.33 13.65
N GLN A 74 17.74 4.86 14.75
CA GLN A 74 17.19 4.60 16.10
C GLN A 74 15.78 5.16 16.27
N GLU A 75 15.50 6.37 15.79
CA GLU A 75 14.15 6.96 15.82
C GLU A 75 13.14 6.10 15.04
N ILE A 76 13.52 5.67 13.83
CA ILE A 76 12.69 4.80 12.98
C ILE A 76 12.46 3.45 13.65
N LEU A 77 13.50 2.81 14.23
CA LEU A 77 13.36 1.55 14.94
C LEU A 77 12.40 1.67 16.13
N LYS A 78 12.51 2.76 16.89
CA LYS A 78 11.61 3.04 18.02
C LYS A 78 10.17 3.21 17.55
N ALA A 79 9.96 3.94 16.46
CA ALA A 79 8.63 4.19 15.90
C ALA A 79 7.97 2.94 15.32
N LEU A 80 8.78 2.03 14.77
CA LEU A 80 8.34 0.74 14.25
C LEU A 80 8.22 -0.35 15.31
N ASP A 81 8.44 0.00 16.60
CA ASP A 81 8.44 -0.95 17.73
C ASP A 81 9.45 -2.10 17.55
N LEU A 82 10.65 -1.74 17.06
CA LEU A 82 11.77 -2.66 16.88
C LEU A 82 12.96 -2.35 17.82
N ALA A 83 12.89 -1.25 18.58
CA ALA A 83 13.98 -0.80 19.44
C ALA A 83 14.25 -1.72 20.65
N HIS A 84 13.35 -2.67 20.93
CA HIS A 84 13.53 -3.67 21.99
C HIS A 84 14.46 -4.82 21.56
N HIS A 85 14.73 -4.97 20.27
CA HIS A 85 15.68 -5.94 19.76
C HIS A 85 17.11 -5.39 19.80
N SER A 86 18.07 -6.29 20.03
CA SER A 86 19.49 -5.96 19.84
C SER A 86 19.75 -5.73 18.36
N ILE A 87 20.63 -4.79 18.03
CA ILE A 87 21.09 -4.58 16.64
C ILE A 87 21.83 -5.78 16.06
N ASP A 88 22.38 -6.65 16.91
CA ASP A 88 23.08 -7.85 16.50
C ASP A 88 22.17 -9.06 16.31
N ILE A 89 20.85 -8.90 16.49
CA ILE A 89 19.90 -10.00 16.30
C ILE A 89 19.86 -10.41 14.82
N PRO A 90 19.96 -11.73 14.51
CA PRO A 90 19.83 -12.20 13.14
C PRO A 90 18.38 -12.04 12.67
N LEU A 91 18.19 -11.59 11.43
CA LEU A 91 16.85 -11.34 10.86
C LEU A 91 16.01 -12.62 10.74
N SER A 92 16.66 -13.79 10.69
CA SER A 92 15.99 -15.09 10.71
C SER A 92 15.19 -15.36 11.98
N SER A 93 15.58 -14.76 13.11
CA SER A 93 14.90 -14.91 14.41
C SER A 93 13.67 -14.01 14.55
N LEU A 94 13.48 -13.03 13.66
CA LEU A 94 12.36 -12.12 13.67
C LEU A 94 11.11 -12.77 13.04
N SER A 95 9.94 -12.39 13.55
CA SER A 95 8.65 -12.75 12.92
C SER A 95 8.53 -12.14 11.52
N GLY A 96 7.63 -12.70 10.68
CA GLY A 96 7.38 -12.16 9.35
C GLY A 96 6.94 -10.70 9.36
N GLY A 97 6.16 -10.29 10.36
CA GLY A 97 5.73 -8.89 10.55
C GLY A 97 6.89 -7.96 10.93
N GLU A 98 7.78 -8.40 11.82
CA GLU A 98 8.96 -7.63 12.21
C GLU A 98 9.95 -7.51 11.06
N ARG A 99 10.14 -8.56 10.27
CA ARG A 99 10.94 -8.49 9.04
C ARG A 99 10.38 -7.49 8.04
N ALA A 100 9.07 -7.40 7.89
CA ALA A 100 8.43 -6.39 7.06
C ALA A 100 8.70 -4.96 7.58
N LYS A 101 8.65 -4.76 8.89
CA LYS A 101 8.99 -3.48 9.54
C LYS A 101 10.48 -3.12 9.34
N VAL A 102 11.40 -4.09 9.41
CA VAL A 102 12.82 -3.88 9.11
C VAL A 102 13.03 -3.48 7.66
N ALA A 103 12.34 -4.14 6.71
CA ALA A 103 12.40 -3.76 5.30
C ALA A 103 11.93 -2.31 5.07
N LEU A 104 10.87 -1.90 5.77
CA LEU A 104 10.37 -0.54 5.75
C LEU A 104 11.39 0.42 6.40
N ALA A 105 11.92 0.10 7.60
CA ALA A 105 12.94 0.90 8.27
C ALA A 105 14.13 1.18 7.35
N ARG A 106 14.66 0.16 6.70
CA ARG A 106 15.76 0.29 5.72
C ARG A 106 15.45 1.28 4.60
N GLN A 107 14.20 1.33 4.14
CA GLN A 107 13.80 2.28 3.10
C GLN A 107 13.67 3.71 3.64
N LEU A 108 13.22 3.86 4.88
CA LEU A 108 12.99 5.15 5.51
C LEU A 108 14.28 5.80 6.02
N VAL A 109 15.29 5.00 6.35
CA VAL A 109 16.64 5.50 6.69
C VAL A 109 17.27 6.14 5.45
N GLY A 110 17.58 7.43 5.51
CA GLY A 110 18.18 8.19 4.41
C GLY A 110 17.19 8.78 3.39
N LEU A 111 15.89 8.92 3.75
CA LEU A 111 14.88 9.53 2.87
C LEU A 111 15.05 11.04 2.69
N ARG A 112 15.78 11.74 3.56
CA ARG A 112 15.88 13.21 3.52
C ARG A 112 16.44 13.78 2.21
N GLU A 113 16.99 12.92 1.35
CA GLU A 113 17.75 13.33 0.16
C GLU A 113 17.28 12.67 -1.12
N ILE A 114 16.13 12.01 -1.05
CA ILE A 114 15.53 11.35 -2.20
C ILE A 114 14.47 12.26 -2.80
N ASP A 115 14.64 12.63 -4.07
CA ASP A 115 13.64 13.41 -4.81
C ASP A 115 12.34 12.66 -5.04
N VAL A 116 12.42 11.31 -5.21
CA VAL A 116 11.26 10.47 -5.50
C VAL A 116 11.33 9.18 -4.69
N PHE A 117 10.28 8.89 -3.94
CA PHE A 117 10.16 7.69 -3.13
C PHE A 117 9.00 6.80 -3.58
N PHE A 118 9.28 5.50 -3.75
CA PHE A 118 8.29 4.50 -4.17
C PHE A 118 7.97 3.55 -3.02
N LEU A 119 6.69 3.43 -2.70
CA LEU A 119 6.16 2.49 -1.71
C LEU A 119 5.14 1.55 -2.34
N ASP A 120 5.36 0.25 -2.17
CA ASP A 120 4.45 -0.80 -2.60
C ASP A 120 3.89 -1.52 -1.38
N GLU A 121 2.57 -1.40 -1.16
CA GLU A 121 1.81 -1.96 -0.04
C GLU A 121 2.47 -1.75 1.34
N PRO A 122 2.86 -0.50 1.72
CA PRO A 122 3.60 -0.24 2.95
C PRO A 122 2.78 -0.49 4.22
N THR A 123 1.46 -0.58 4.11
CA THR A 123 0.52 -0.79 5.21
C THR A 123 0.42 -2.25 5.65
N ASN A 124 0.91 -3.18 4.82
CA ASN A 124 0.85 -4.60 5.13
C ASN A 124 1.69 -4.93 6.38
N HIS A 125 1.11 -5.70 7.29
CA HIS A 125 1.72 -6.14 8.54
C HIS A 125 1.99 -5.03 9.58
N LEU A 126 1.57 -3.78 9.34
CA LEU A 126 1.65 -2.70 10.31
C LEU A 126 0.43 -2.71 11.23
N ASP A 127 0.67 -2.41 12.50
CA ASP A 127 -0.42 -2.12 13.43
C ASP A 127 -0.83 -0.64 13.33
N PHE A 128 -1.91 -0.30 14.03
CA PHE A 128 -2.47 1.05 13.97
C PHE A 128 -1.49 2.14 14.42
N GLN A 129 -0.68 1.88 15.45
CA GLN A 129 0.28 2.87 15.96
C GLN A 129 1.41 3.13 14.97
N THR A 130 1.95 2.07 14.41
CA THR A 130 2.99 2.13 13.37
C THR A 130 2.46 2.81 12.10
N LEU A 131 1.21 2.52 11.72
CA LEU A 131 0.58 3.14 10.56
C LEU A 131 0.38 4.65 10.74
N ASP A 132 -0.15 5.08 11.91
CA ASP A 132 -0.34 6.50 12.22
C ASP A 132 0.98 7.27 12.24
N TRP A 133 2.04 6.65 12.75
CA TRP A 133 3.38 7.22 12.67
C TRP A 133 3.87 7.32 11.21
N LEU A 134 3.71 6.27 10.40
CA LEU A 134 4.12 6.27 9.00
C LEU A 134 3.39 7.36 8.20
N GLU A 135 2.09 7.53 8.42
CA GLU A 135 1.30 8.59 7.80
C GLU A 135 1.88 9.97 8.11
N ARG A 136 2.18 10.24 9.40
CA ARG A 136 2.78 11.53 9.81
C ARG A 136 4.16 11.71 9.18
N PHE A 137 4.99 10.69 9.20
CA PHE A 137 6.32 10.72 8.63
C PHE A 137 6.29 11.04 7.13
N LEU A 138 5.45 10.35 6.36
CA LEU A 138 5.32 10.57 4.92
C LEU A 138 4.75 11.95 4.58
N ASN A 139 3.89 12.52 5.42
CA ASN A 139 3.38 13.88 5.25
C ASN A 139 4.44 14.97 5.49
N THR A 140 5.55 14.65 6.17
CA THR A 140 6.70 15.57 6.32
C THR A 140 7.74 15.41 5.21
N PHE A 141 7.59 14.42 4.34
CA PHE A 141 8.51 14.19 3.24
C PHE A 141 8.33 15.24 2.15
N GLU A 142 9.41 15.96 1.79
CA GLU A 142 9.39 17.07 0.83
C GLU A 142 9.52 16.61 -0.63
N GLY A 143 10.00 15.38 -0.87
CA GLY A 143 10.13 14.81 -2.21
C GLY A 143 8.82 14.33 -2.81
N ALA A 144 8.86 13.85 -4.03
CA ALA A 144 7.72 13.21 -4.68
C ALA A 144 7.52 11.78 -4.15
N LEU A 145 6.27 11.45 -3.79
CA LEU A 145 5.90 10.16 -3.23
C LEU A 145 4.95 9.41 -4.17
N LEU A 146 5.32 8.19 -4.56
CA LEU A 146 4.46 7.30 -5.31
C LEU A 146 4.13 6.06 -4.49
N ILE A 147 2.85 5.89 -4.17
CA ILE A 147 2.36 4.83 -3.31
C ILE A 147 1.42 3.91 -4.09
N VAL A 148 1.63 2.61 -3.97
CA VAL A 148 0.66 1.58 -4.34
C VAL A 148 0.11 0.99 -3.05
N SER A 149 -1.21 1.09 -2.82
CA SER A 149 -1.85 0.50 -1.64
C SER A 149 -3.32 0.17 -1.89
N HIS A 150 -3.82 -0.83 -1.17
CA HIS A 150 -5.24 -1.15 -1.07
C HIS A 150 -5.90 -0.51 0.15
N ASP A 151 -5.13 0.10 1.03
CA ASP A 151 -5.65 0.82 2.20
C ASP A 151 -6.16 2.20 1.82
N ARG A 152 -7.48 2.33 1.79
CA ARG A 152 -8.17 3.56 1.39
C ARG A 152 -7.96 4.69 2.39
N TYR A 153 -7.89 4.38 3.69
CA TYR A 153 -7.67 5.38 4.74
C TYR A 153 -6.27 5.95 4.66
N PHE A 154 -5.28 5.10 4.45
CA PHE A 154 -3.91 5.51 4.26
C PHE A 154 -3.74 6.41 3.03
N LEU A 155 -4.29 5.99 1.88
CA LEU A 155 -4.26 6.81 0.66
C LEU A 155 -4.97 8.16 0.84
N ASP A 156 -6.07 8.19 1.59
CA ASP A 156 -6.84 9.41 1.82
C ASP A 156 -6.09 10.45 2.67
N ARG A 157 -5.22 9.99 3.58
CA ARG A 157 -4.46 10.83 4.50
C ARG A 157 -3.11 11.29 3.95
N VAL A 158 -2.50 10.50 3.06
CA VAL A 158 -1.14 10.76 2.58
C VAL A 158 -1.13 11.31 1.15
N CYS A 159 -2.05 10.87 0.28
CA CYS A 159 -2.02 11.22 -1.13
C CYS A 159 -2.84 12.46 -1.45
N ASN A 160 -2.28 13.35 -2.26
CA ASN A 160 -2.93 14.54 -2.81
C ASN A 160 -3.30 14.40 -4.30
N ASN A 161 -2.91 13.31 -4.92
CA ASN A 161 -3.28 12.91 -6.27
C ASN A 161 -3.46 11.40 -6.33
N ILE A 162 -4.46 10.93 -7.07
CA ILE A 162 -4.72 9.50 -7.27
C ILE A 162 -4.60 9.18 -8.76
N VAL A 163 -3.87 8.11 -9.08
CA VAL A 163 -3.78 7.57 -10.44
C VAL A 163 -4.47 6.21 -10.46
N GLU A 164 -5.54 6.13 -11.21
CA GLU A 164 -6.26 4.88 -11.45
C GLU A 164 -5.66 4.14 -12.64
N VAL A 165 -5.32 2.88 -12.42
CA VAL A 165 -4.86 1.96 -13.49
C VAL A 165 -6.01 1.01 -13.80
N GLN A 166 -6.62 1.15 -14.98
CA GLN A 166 -7.73 0.31 -15.41
C GLN A 166 -7.69 0.02 -16.91
N ASP A 167 -7.88 -1.24 -17.30
CA ASP A 167 -7.91 -1.68 -18.71
C ASP A 167 -6.73 -1.16 -19.55
N ALA A 168 -5.51 -1.21 -18.99
CA ALA A 168 -4.25 -0.70 -19.56
C ALA A 168 -4.24 0.83 -19.82
N HIS A 169 -5.14 1.57 -19.20
CA HIS A 169 -5.16 3.03 -19.20
C HIS A 169 -4.85 3.60 -17.83
N LEU A 170 -4.15 4.73 -17.81
CA LEU A 170 -3.88 5.52 -16.64
C LEU A 170 -4.75 6.77 -16.65
N LYS A 171 -5.42 7.05 -15.53
CA LYS A 171 -6.20 8.27 -15.36
C LYS A 171 -5.89 8.92 -14.02
N GLY A 172 -5.40 10.17 -14.08
CA GLY A 172 -5.11 10.96 -12.88
C GLY A 172 -6.36 11.72 -12.38
N TYR A 173 -6.46 11.83 -11.07
CA TYR A 173 -7.46 12.60 -10.36
C TYR A 173 -6.78 13.43 -9.30
N SER A 174 -7.10 14.71 -9.22
CA SER A 174 -6.57 15.61 -8.21
C SER A 174 -7.34 15.47 -6.90
N GLY A 175 -6.62 15.53 -5.79
CA GLY A 175 -7.16 15.35 -4.45
C GLY A 175 -6.88 13.96 -3.89
N ASN A 176 -7.38 13.72 -2.68
CA ASN A 176 -7.25 12.48 -1.94
C ASN A 176 -8.18 11.36 -2.47
N TYR A 177 -8.14 10.20 -1.81
CA TYR A 177 -8.94 9.05 -2.23
C TYR A 177 -10.47 9.31 -2.21
N THR A 178 -10.96 10.03 -1.22
CA THR A 178 -12.38 10.43 -1.14
C THR A 178 -12.79 11.33 -2.31
N SER A 179 -11.94 12.33 -2.65
CA SER A 179 -12.14 13.19 -3.82
C SER A 179 -12.14 12.41 -5.12
N PHE A 180 -11.24 11.44 -5.26
CA PHE A 180 -11.20 10.53 -6.41
C PHE A 180 -12.52 9.77 -6.59
N LEU A 181 -13.05 9.18 -5.50
CA LEU A 181 -14.31 8.42 -5.57
C LEU A 181 -15.45 9.29 -6.08
N HIS A 182 -15.57 10.52 -5.55
CA HIS A 182 -16.61 11.47 -5.96
C HIS A 182 -16.46 11.89 -7.44
N GLN A 183 -15.22 12.22 -7.87
CA GLN A 183 -14.95 12.57 -9.27
C GLN A 183 -15.23 11.42 -10.23
N LYS A 184 -14.89 10.19 -9.82
CA LYS A 184 -15.16 8.98 -10.60
C LYS A 184 -16.66 8.72 -10.73
N GLU A 185 -17.43 8.85 -9.66
CA GLU A 185 -18.87 8.68 -9.68
C GLU A 185 -19.53 9.69 -10.62
N LEU A 186 -19.18 10.96 -10.51
CA LEU A 186 -19.69 12.03 -11.39
C LEU A 186 -19.33 11.77 -12.85
N PHE A 187 -18.11 11.34 -13.12
CA PHE A 187 -17.68 10.96 -14.47
C PHE A 187 -18.53 9.82 -15.03
N LEU A 188 -18.78 8.77 -14.24
CA LEU A 188 -19.57 7.62 -14.66
C LEU A 188 -21.03 8.00 -14.92
N GLN A 189 -21.61 8.86 -14.07
CA GLN A 189 -22.97 9.40 -14.28
C GLN A 189 -23.04 10.20 -15.59
N THR A 190 -22.14 11.16 -15.79
CA THR A 190 -22.08 11.96 -17.00
C THR A 190 -21.88 11.11 -18.27
N LEU A 191 -21.04 10.08 -18.19
CA LEU A 191 -20.81 9.13 -19.29
C LEU A 191 -22.09 8.33 -19.60
N GLN A 192 -22.79 7.87 -18.57
CA GLN A 192 -24.04 7.13 -18.72
C GLN A 192 -25.13 8.01 -19.38
N ASP A 193 -25.29 9.23 -18.90
CA ASP A 193 -26.26 10.20 -19.48
C ASP A 193 -25.96 10.49 -20.95
N ARG A 194 -24.67 10.64 -21.28
CA ARG A 194 -24.25 10.88 -22.65
C ARG A 194 -24.51 9.67 -23.56
N ILE A 195 -24.25 8.46 -23.07
CA ILE A 195 -24.59 7.21 -23.77
C ILE A 195 -26.08 7.13 -24.04
N GLU A 196 -26.93 7.40 -23.04
CA GLU A 196 -28.40 7.35 -23.19
C GLU A 196 -28.92 8.40 -24.17
N LYS A 197 -28.44 9.64 -24.09
CA LYS A 197 -28.77 10.71 -25.02
C LYS A 197 -28.42 10.32 -26.47
N THR A 198 -27.20 9.83 -26.69
CA THR A 198 -26.73 9.40 -28.01
C THR A 198 -27.52 8.19 -28.51
N GLN A 199 -27.87 7.23 -27.65
CA GLN A 199 -28.74 6.11 -28.03
C GLN A 199 -30.15 6.56 -28.45
N LYS A 200 -30.75 7.48 -27.71
CA LYS A 200 -32.08 8.07 -28.05
C LYS A 200 -32.02 8.79 -29.39
N GLU A 201 -30.94 9.54 -29.65
CA GLU A 201 -30.74 10.24 -30.91
C GLU A 201 -30.57 9.27 -32.10
N VAL A 202 -29.74 8.24 -31.95
CA VAL A 202 -29.60 7.18 -32.98
C VAL A 202 -30.95 6.55 -33.28
N LYS A 203 -31.72 6.18 -32.25
CA LYS A 203 -33.07 5.60 -32.41
C LYS A 203 -34.04 6.54 -33.15
N ARG A 204 -34.03 7.84 -32.80
CA ARG A 204 -34.84 8.87 -33.47
C ARG A 204 -34.49 9.03 -34.92
N LEU A 205 -33.20 9.11 -35.24
CA LEU A 205 -32.70 9.26 -36.61
C LEU A 205 -33.02 8.04 -37.46
N LEU A 206 -32.87 6.83 -36.92
CA LEU A 206 -33.25 5.58 -37.59
C LEU A 206 -34.76 5.52 -37.87
N GLY A 207 -35.60 5.90 -36.92
CA GLY A 207 -37.04 5.97 -37.09
C GLY A 207 -37.46 6.96 -38.18
N ALA A 208 -36.86 8.16 -38.18
CA ALA A 208 -37.12 9.17 -39.23
C ALA A 208 -36.67 8.69 -40.61
N MET A 209 -35.55 7.98 -40.70
CA MET A 209 -35.09 7.40 -41.95
C MET A 209 -36.02 6.28 -42.46
N GLN A 210 -36.55 5.44 -41.59
CA GLN A 210 -37.53 4.41 -41.95
C GLN A 210 -38.83 5.02 -42.46
N SER A 211 -39.33 6.09 -41.82
CA SER A 211 -40.53 6.82 -42.26
C SER A 211 -40.34 7.43 -43.64
N MET A 212 -39.18 8.00 -43.93
CA MET A 212 -38.88 8.57 -45.24
C MET A 212 -38.78 7.50 -46.36
N LYS A 213 -38.19 6.33 -46.04
CA LYS A 213 -38.14 5.19 -46.96
C LYS A 213 -39.56 4.70 -47.30
N ARG A 214 -40.47 4.62 -46.34
CA ARG A 214 -41.88 4.23 -46.54
C ARG A 214 -42.62 5.23 -47.41
N ALA A 215 -42.31 6.51 -47.30
CA ALA A 215 -42.95 7.60 -48.05
C ALA A 215 -42.34 7.78 -49.46
N ASN A 216 -41.46 6.93 -49.91
CA ASN A 216 -40.78 6.95 -51.20
C ASN A 216 -40.08 8.29 -51.55
N LYS A 217 -39.70 9.06 -50.52
CA LYS A 217 -38.96 10.33 -50.62
C LYS A 217 -37.47 10.05 -50.65
N TYR A 218 -36.94 9.75 -51.80
CA TYR A 218 -35.47 9.64 -52.03
C TYR A 218 -34.96 11.04 -52.42
N ASP A 219 -34.47 11.80 -51.45
CA ASP A 219 -33.91 13.12 -51.66
C ASP A 219 -32.55 13.23 -50.91
N LYS A 220 -31.74 14.26 -51.24
CA LYS A 220 -30.46 14.60 -50.56
C LYS A 220 -30.55 14.52 -49.01
N SER A 221 -31.73 14.73 -48.43
CA SER A 221 -32.00 14.65 -47.01
C SER A 221 -31.79 13.23 -46.40
N VAL A 222 -31.97 12.14 -47.20
CA VAL A 222 -31.75 10.77 -46.76
C VAL A 222 -30.24 10.49 -46.62
N SER A 223 -29.46 10.99 -47.60
CA SER A 223 -28.00 10.86 -47.58
C SER A 223 -27.38 11.58 -46.39
N GLN A 224 -27.87 12.81 -46.08
CA GLN A 224 -27.43 13.57 -44.89
C GLN A 224 -27.75 12.83 -43.59
N LYS A 225 -28.97 12.28 -43.46
CA LYS A 225 -29.35 11.48 -42.28
C LYS A 225 -28.49 10.21 -42.13
N HIS A 226 -28.11 9.57 -43.21
CA HIS A 226 -27.22 8.41 -43.18
C HIS A 226 -25.85 8.78 -42.56
N VAL A 227 -25.29 9.94 -42.94
CA VAL A 227 -24.03 10.44 -42.41
C VAL A 227 -24.19 10.77 -40.91
N MET A 228 -25.30 11.39 -40.52
CA MET A 228 -25.57 11.70 -39.11
C MET A 228 -25.69 10.43 -38.24
N ILE A 229 -26.41 9.41 -38.74
CA ILE A 229 -26.53 8.12 -38.06
C ILE A 229 -25.16 7.47 -37.86
N SER A 230 -24.37 7.40 -38.93
CA SER A 230 -23.04 6.79 -38.91
C SER A 230 -22.09 7.51 -37.93
N ARG A 231 -22.22 8.84 -37.83
CA ARG A 231 -21.46 9.66 -36.86
C ARG A 231 -21.89 9.37 -35.44
N ALA A 232 -23.20 9.38 -35.16
CA ALA A 232 -23.74 9.10 -33.84
C ALA A 232 -23.46 7.66 -33.37
N GLN A 233 -23.49 6.68 -34.29
CA GLN A 233 -23.14 5.30 -33.97
C GLN A 233 -21.65 5.13 -33.66
N ARG A 234 -20.76 5.85 -34.35
CA ARG A 234 -19.32 5.86 -34.04
C ARG A 234 -19.07 6.47 -32.66
N GLU A 235 -19.73 7.60 -32.37
CA GLU A 235 -19.66 8.23 -31.05
C GLU A 235 -20.16 7.28 -29.94
N LEU A 236 -21.30 6.64 -30.16
CA LEU A 236 -21.86 5.67 -29.21
C LEU A 236 -20.92 4.48 -28.97
N LYS A 237 -20.30 3.97 -30.02
CA LYS A 237 -19.31 2.90 -29.90
C LYS A 237 -18.10 3.35 -29.06
N TRP A 238 -17.58 4.55 -29.31
CA TRP A 238 -16.49 5.14 -28.55
C TRP A 238 -16.85 5.38 -27.09
N LEU A 239 -18.01 5.99 -26.80
CA LEU A 239 -18.48 6.20 -25.42
C LEU A 239 -18.60 4.89 -24.63
N LYS A 240 -19.04 3.81 -25.27
CA LYS A 240 -19.12 2.49 -24.65
C LYS A 240 -17.75 1.91 -24.30
N THR A 241 -16.68 2.25 -25.04
CA THR A 241 -15.33 1.80 -24.69
C THR A 241 -14.79 2.49 -23.44
N LEU A 242 -15.29 3.69 -23.12
CA LEU A 242 -14.91 4.43 -21.91
C LEU A 242 -15.58 3.89 -20.64
N LYS A 243 -16.63 3.08 -20.78
CA LYS A 243 -17.31 2.48 -19.64
C LYS A 243 -16.48 1.34 -19.06
N PRO A 244 -16.12 1.39 -17.77
CA PRO A 244 -15.37 0.32 -17.12
C PRO A 244 -16.09 -1.02 -17.27
N ARG A 245 -15.35 -2.08 -17.49
CA ARG A 245 -15.91 -3.44 -17.48
C ARG A 245 -16.45 -3.71 -16.08
N GLN A 246 -17.75 -3.91 -15.96
CA GLN A 246 -18.36 -4.34 -14.70
C GLN A 246 -17.84 -5.74 -14.37
N ARG A 247 -17.04 -5.85 -13.30
CA ARG A 247 -16.76 -7.16 -12.70
C ARG A 247 -18.09 -7.66 -12.13
N GLN A 248 -18.49 -8.86 -12.51
CA GLN A 248 -19.66 -9.51 -11.92
C GLN A 248 -19.41 -9.65 -10.41
N SER A 249 -20.26 -9.03 -9.61
CA SER A 249 -20.25 -9.28 -8.18
C SER A 249 -20.71 -10.72 -7.93
N LEU A 250 -19.84 -11.52 -7.36
CA LEU A 250 -20.24 -12.87 -6.91
C LEU A 250 -21.24 -12.67 -5.77
N LYS A 251 -22.49 -13.02 -6.02
CA LYS A 251 -23.53 -13.07 -4.99
C LYS A 251 -23.45 -14.43 -4.32
N PHE A 252 -22.80 -14.49 -3.17
CA PHE A 252 -22.87 -15.67 -2.31
C PHE A 252 -24.14 -15.62 -1.48
N ASN A 253 -25.05 -16.56 -1.73
CA ASN A 253 -26.17 -16.81 -0.85
C ASN A 253 -25.74 -17.87 0.16
N LEU A 254 -25.23 -17.45 1.31
CA LEU A 254 -25.01 -18.32 2.45
C LEU A 254 -26.37 -18.60 3.11
N LYS A 255 -26.92 -19.78 2.90
CA LYS A 255 -28.08 -20.26 3.66
C LYS A 255 -27.56 -20.78 5.00
N SER A 256 -28.01 -20.19 6.10
CA SER A 256 -27.76 -20.75 7.42
C SER A 256 -28.57 -22.08 7.56
N ILE A 257 -27.89 -23.15 7.87
CA ILE A 257 -28.48 -24.52 7.86
C ILE A 257 -29.27 -24.80 9.12
N GLU A 258 -28.99 -24.19 10.27
CA GLU A 258 -29.77 -24.34 11.51
C GLU A 258 -29.68 -23.11 12.42
N LYS A 259 -30.74 -22.94 13.27
CA LYS A 259 -30.74 -21.90 14.30
C LYS A 259 -29.91 -22.39 15.49
N SER A 260 -28.64 -22.01 15.57
CA SER A 260 -27.83 -22.20 16.77
C SER A 260 -28.38 -21.36 17.95
N SER A 261 -27.97 -21.68 19.17
CA SER A 261 -28.34 -20.94 20.39
C SER A 261 -28.01 -19.45 20.29
N LEU A 262 -28.64 -18.63 21.11
CA LEU A 262 -28.36 -17.17 21.17
C LEU A 262 -26.89 -16.88 21.55
N GLU A 263 -26.33 -17.65 22.47
CA GLU A 263 -24.92 -17.59 22.86
C GLU A 263 -24.15 -18.61 22.04
N VAL A 264 -23.07 -18.19 21.40
CA VAL A 264 -22.32 -18.97 20.42
C VAL A 264 -20.97 -19.39 21.00
N LEU A 265 -20.37 -18.53 21.79
CA LEU A 265 -19.06 -18.74 22.37
C LEU A 265 -18.96 -17.93 23.67
N ASP A 266 -18.46 -18.59 24.74
CA ASP A 266 -18.24 -17.98 26.05
C ASP A 266 -16.85 -18.31 26.57
N PHE A 267 -16.13 -17.25 27.03
CA PHE A 267 -14.87 -17.40 27.76
C PHE A 267 -15.13 -17.27 29.25
N HIS A 268 -14.63 -18.22 30.03
CA HIS A 268 -14.72 -18.20 31.48
C HIS A 268 -13.34 -18.17 32.11
N ASN A 269 -12.93 -16.99 32.60
CA ASN A 269 -11.64 -16.74 33.26
C ASN A 269 -10.45 -17.35 32.48
N ALA A 270 -10.49 -17.21 31.16
CA ALA A 270 -9.50 -17.83 30.27
C ALA A 270 -8.12 -17.20 30.46
N LYS A 271 -7.11 -18.05 30.66
CA LYS A 271 -5.71 -17.64 30.79
C LYS A 271 -4.84 -18.45 29.85
N PHE A 272 -3.87 -17.76 29.24
CA PHE A 272 -2.89 -18.39 28.37
C PHE A 272 -1.56 -17.62 28.35
N SER A 273 -0.46 -18.35 28.43
CA SER A 273 0.91 -17.85 28.35
C SER A 273 1.72 -18.77 27.45
N PHE A 274 2.66 -18.21 26.67
CA PHE A 274 3.68 -19.03 26.04
C PHE A 274 4.79 -19.34 27.06
N GLN A 275 5.35 -20.54 27.00
CA GLN A 275 6.38 -20.99 27.96
C GLN A 275 7.65 -20.10 27.95
N ASP A 276 7.94 -19.46 26.82
CA ASP A 276 9.11 -18.60 26.63
C ASP A 276 8.86 -17.14 27.02
N LEU A 277 7.63 -16.77 27.39
CA LEU A 277 7.27 -15.39 27.74
C LEU A 277 6.97 -15.26 29.23
N ASN A 278 7.69 -14.38 29.92
CA ASN A 278 7.48 -14.08 31.34
C ASN A 278 6.18 -13.27 31.64
N ARG A 279 5.26 -13.16 30.68
CA ARG A 279 4.00 -12.44 30.83
C ARG A 279 2.83 -13.23 30.21
N PRO A 280 1.65 -13.20 30.82
CA PRO A 280 0.46 -13.80 30.22
C PRO A 280 0.06 -13.03 28.96
N ILE A 281 -0.34 -13.75 27.91
CA ILE A 281 -0.93 -13.18 26.70
C ILE A 281 -2.41 -12.92 26.89
N ILE A 282 -3.10 -13.85 27.57
CA ILE A 282 -4.50 -13.70 27.95
C ILE A 282 -4.58 -13.93 29.47
N ASN A 283 -5.18 -13.01 30.20
CA ASN A 283 -5.24 -13.07 31.65
C ASN A 283 -6.66 -12.78 32.14
N GLY A 284 -7.41 -13.86 32.42
CA GLY A 284 -8.73 -13.76 33.00
C GLY A 284 -9.79 -13.19 32.04
N LEU A 285 -9.75 -13.61 30.78
CA LEU A 285 -10.73 -13.16 29.77
C LEU A 285 -12.11 -13.74 30.07
N GLU A 286 -13.10 -12.86 30.20
CA GLU A 286 -14.52 -13.18 30.34
C GLU A 286 -15.30 -12.43 29.26
N VAL A 287 -15.69 -13.10 28.20
CA VAL A 287 -16.42 -12.51 27.08
C VAL A 287 -17.37 -13.53 26.49
N GLY A 288 -18.66 -13.16 26.41
CA GLY A 288 -19.68 -13.93 25.71
C GLY A 288 -19.96 -13.34 24.33
N ILE A 289 -19.99 -14.20 23.32
CA ILE A 289 -20.30 -13.83 21.93
C ILE A 289 -21.65 -14.40 21.55
N ARG A 290 -22.54 -13.52 21.06
CA ARG A 290 -23.89 -13.88 20.67
C ARG A 290 -24.02 -13.95 19.14
N ARG A 291 -24.97 -14.78 18.72
CA ARG A 291 -25.33 -14.91 17.32
C ARG A 291 -25.69 -13.57 16.68
N GLY A 292 -25.12 -13.29 15.52
CA GLY A 292 -25.35 -12.06 14.77
C GLY A 292 -24.48 -10.89 15.19
N GLN A 293 -23.69 -10.99 16.27
CA GLN A 293 -22.68 -10.00 16.61
C GLN A 293 -21.53 -10.05 15.58
N LYS A 294 -20.98 -8.87 15.31
CA LYS A 294 -19.76 -8.69 14.52
C LYS A 294 -18.76 -8.00 15.42
N ILE A 295 -17.72 -8.73 15.84
CA ILE A 295 -16.75 -8.27 16.83
C ILE A 295 -15.42 -8.00 16.12
N GLY A 296 -14.89 -6.79 16.24
CA GLY A 296 -13.54 -6.44 15.81
C GLY A 296 -12.55 -6.62 16.97
N ILE A 297 -11.48 -7.38 16.75
CA ILE A 297 -10.37 -7.52 17.70
C ILE A 297 -9.26 -6.59 17.29
N VAL A 298 -8.96 -5.59 18.11
CA VAL A 298 -7.95 -4.57 17.86
C VAL A 298 -6.85 -4.62 18.91
N GLY A 299 -5.64 -4.21 18.54
CA GLY A 299 -4.48 -4.16 19.43
C GLY A 299 -3.17 -4.14 18.64
N PRO A 300 -2.04 -3.76 19.28
CA PRO A 300 -0.72 -3.74 18.66
C PRO A 300 -0.28 -5.14 18.21
N ASN A 301 0.79 -5.21 17.44
CA ASN A 301 1.40 -6.48 17.08
C ASN A 301 1.94 -7.16 18.35
N GLY A 302 1.84 -8.49 18.41
CA GLY A 302 2.20 -9.24 19.64
C GLY A 302 1.18 -9.20 20.78
N ALA A 303 0.05 -8.48 20.65
CA ALA A 303 -0.99 -8.40 21.68
C ALA A 303 -1.80 -9.70 21.88
N GLY A 304 -1.56 -10.74 21.07
CA GLY A 304 -2.26 -12.02 21.22
C GLY A 304 -3.53 -12.18 20.37
N LYS A 305 -3.78 -11.29 19.37
CA LYS A 305 -4.97 -11.39 18.49
C LYS A 305 -5.08 -12.75 17.80
N THR A 306 -4.00 -13.21 17.17
CA THR A 306 -3.94 -14.52 16.50
C THR A 306 -3.99 -15.66 17.51
N THR A 307 -3.37 -15.49 18.68
CA THR A 307 -3.42 -16.48 19.79
C THR A 307 -4.85 -16.69 20.26
N LEU A 308 -5.64 -15.62 20.39
CA LEU A 308 -7.04 -15.72 20.76
C LEU A 308 -7.85 -16.52 19.72
N LEU A 309 -7.62 -16.31 18.43
CA LEU A 309 -8.27 -17.08 17.37
C LEU A 309 -7.87 -18.56 17.44
N ARG A 310 -6.58 -18.87 17.65
CA ARG A 310 -6.09 -20.25 17.77
C ARG A 310 -6.64 -20.99 18.99
N LEU A 311 -6.90 -20.25 20.09
CA LEU A 311 -7.60 -20.82 21.26
C LEU A 311 -9.06 -21.17 20.92
N ILE A 312 -9.76 -20.28 20.18
CA ILE A 312 -11.14 -20.52 19.75
C ILE A 312 -11.21 -21.71 18.79
N THR A 313 -10.26 -21.83 17.85
CA THR A 313 -10.22 -22.96 16.89
C THR A 313 -9.73 -24.27 17.53
N GLY A 314 -9.25 -24.22 18.77
CA GLY A 314 -8.72 -25.40 19.47
C GLY A 314 -7.33 -25.84 19.01
N GLU A 315 -6.63 -25.03 18.21
CA GLU A 315 -5.26 -25.30 17.78
C GLU A 315 -4.26 -25.25 18.96
N ILE A 316 -4.55 -24.44 19.97
CA ILE A 316 -3.81 -24.34 21.23
C ILE A 316 -4.78 -24.42 22.39
N GLN A 317 -4.29 -24.87 23.56
CA GLN A 317 -5.11 -25.05 24.76
C GLN A 317 -4.84 -23.94 25.78
N LEU A 318 -5.84 -23.59 26.58
CA LEU A 318 -5.71 -22.68 27.72
C LEU A 318 -4.85 -23.29 28.83
N ASP A 319 -4.13 -22.42 29.54
CA ASP A 319 -3.46 -22.81 30.80
C ASP A 319 -4.48 -23.01 31.94
N SER A 320 -5.52 -22.16 31.97
CA SER A 320 -6.65 -22.27 32.91
C SER A 320 -7.88 -21.52 32.40
N GLY A 321 -9.04 -21.83 32.97
CA GLY A 321 -10.35 -21.37 32.49
C GLY A 321 -10.94 -22.29 31.44
N SER A 322 -12.01 -21.87 30.78
CA SER A 322 -12.67 -22.64 29.71
C SER A 322 -13.14 -21.74 28.56
N ILE A 323 -13.31 -22.36 27.40
CA ILE A 323 -13.98 -21.80 26.23
C ILE A 323 -15.13 -22.72 25.87
N ASP A 324 -16.34 -22.22 26.02
CA ASP A 324 -17.54 -22.96 25.68
C ASP A 324 -18.02 -22.58 24.28
N ILE A 325 -17.87 -23.49 23.34
CA ILE A 325 -18.35 -23.35 21.96
C ILE A 325 -19.60 -24.18 21.78
N ARG A 326 -20.72 -23.56 21.44
CA ARG A 326 -21.97 -24.25 21.25
C ARG A 326 -22.03 -25.02 19.95
N PRO A 327 -22.70 -26.20 19.88
CA PRO A 327 -22.82 -26.98 18.65
C PRO A 327 -23.47 -26.19 17.51
N GLY A 328 -22.90 -26.28 16.30
CA GLY A 328 -23.39 -25.59 15.10
C GLY A 328 -22.70 -24.30 14.77
N VAL A 329 -21.53 -24.07 15.36
CA VAL A 329 -20.62 -22.95 15.04
C VAL A 329 -19.47 -23.44 14.15
#